data_98b2e458b35c5aaf5da13df3ef7cac7a
#
_entry.id   98b2e458b35c5aaf5da13df3ef7cac7a
#
_cell.length_a   1.000
_cell.length_b   1.000
_cell.length_c   1.000
_cell.angle_alpha   90.00
_cell.angle_beta   90.00
_cell.angle_gamma   90.00
#
_symmetry.space_group_name_H-M   'P 1'
#
loop_
_entity.id
_entity.type
_entity.pdbx_description
1 polymer ?
#
loop_
_entity_poly.entity_id
_entity_poly.type
_entity_poly.pdbx_seq_one_letter_code
_entity_poly.pdbx_strand_id
1 'polypeptide(L)'
;WNVYLCIEERAMKSKIFLAILLLTPIVILVSSTLSFQSGFSPKYTKNNGIFFSEYFDATNLNLTDGSKNLKFDDGKWVFATYASKDSDLEQALYLMRQLNVALNRDIYKLKRVIFTQNKNSVLNYLKDYPRTDILIDSERKLYQELLKTGNENFFYEQKIFIIDPYGRAVMFFPVSMDPKLILKDLKVLI
;
A
#
# COMPACT_ATOMS: atom_id res chain seq x y z
N TRP A 1 -20.53 -41.50 -53.66
CA TRP A 1 -21.33 -41.05 -52.50
C TRP A 1 -20.51 -40.91 -51.22
N ASN A 2 -19.58 -41.76 -50.89
CA ASN A 2 -18.72 -41.65 -49.69
C ASN A 2 -17.80 -40.45 -49.64
N VAL A 3 -17.33 -39.93 -50.78
CA VAL A 3 -16.40 -38.79 -50.84
C VAL A 3 -17.10 -37.48 -50.49
N TYR A 4 -18.30 -37.25 -50.94
CA TYR A 4 -19.09 -36.06 -50.65
C TYR A 4 -19.45 -35.95 -49.16
N LEU A 5 -19.86 -37.05 -48.53
CA LEU A 5 -20.12 -37.07 -47.10
C LEU A 5 -18.89 -36.76 -46.26
N CYS A 6 -17.72 -37.23 -46.63
CA CYS A 6 -16.49 -36.96 -45.91
C CYS A 6 -16.02 -35.49 -46.02
N ILE A 7 -16.29 -34.84 -47.19
CA ILE A 7 -15.98 -33.41 -47.37
C ILE A 7 -16.93 -32.52 -46.56
N GLU A 8 -18.22 -32.84 -46.56
CA GLU A 8 -19.22 -32.11 -45.74
C GLU A 8 -18.95 -32.21 -44.23
N GLU A 9 -18.61 -33.40 -43.75
CA GLU A 9 -18.28 -33.62 -42.36
C GLU A 9 -17.01 -32.84 -41.93
N ARG A 10 -16.00 -32.81 -42.78
CA ARG A 10 -14.76 -32.04 -42.54
C ARG A 10 -15.02 -30.52 -42.57
N ALA A 11 -15.86 -30.02 -43.47
CA ALA A 11 -16.26 -28.63 -43.56
C ALA A 11 -17.10 -28.20 -42.35
N MET A 12 -17.98 -29.06 -41.85
CA MET A 12 -18.78 -28.80 -40.65
C MET A 12 -17.89 -28.73 -39.40
N LYS A 13 -16.94 -29.66 -39.24
CA LYS A 13 -15.97 -29.65 -38.10
C LYS A 13 -15.13 -28.37 -38.13
N SER A 14 -14.70 -27.91 -39.30
CA SER A 14 -13.96 -26.65 -39.45
C SER A 14 -14.77 -25.41 -39.05
N LYS A 15 -16.05 -25.33 -39.45
CA LYS A 15 -16.96 -24.24 -39.07
C LYS A 15 -17.23 -24.21 -37.56
N ILE A 16 -17.42 -25.37 -36.94
CA ILE A 16 -17.61 -25.49 -35.47
C ILE A 16 -16.34 -25.04 -34.76
N PHE A 17 -15.15 -25.47 -35.20
CA PHE A 17 -13.89 -25.05 -34.64
C PHE A 17 -13.70 -23.52 -34.71
N LEU A 18 -14.01 -22.93 -35.83
CA LEU A 18 -13.92 -21.47 -36.03
C LEU A 18 -14.92 -20.73 -35.15
N ALA A 19 -16.14 -21.24 -35.00
CA ALA A 19 -17.13 -20.67 -34.09
C ALA A 19 -16.70 -20.74 -32.63
N ILE A 20 -16.12 -21.86 -32.18
CA ILE A 20 -15.56 -22.00 -30.81
C ILE A 20 -14.43 -21.00 -30.60
N LEU A 21 -13.48 -20.89 -31.52
CA LEU A 21 -12.34 -19.97 -31.44
C LEU A 21 -12.81 -18.51 -31.32
N LEU A 22 -13.87 -18.12 -32.06
CA LEU A 22 -14.41 -16.77 -32.06
C LEU A 22 -15.26 -16.48 -30.82
N LEU A 23 -15.97 -17.46 -30.28
CA LEU A 23 -16.80 -17.31 -29.07
C LEU A 23 -15.99 -17.36 -27.77
N THR A 24 -14.85 -18.05 -27.73
CA THR A 24 -14.03 -18.20 -26.54
C THR A 24 -13.68 -16.87 -25.85
N PRO A 25 -13.16 -15.84 -26.54
CA PRO A 25 -12.84 -14.56 -25.88
C PRO A 25 -14.08 -13.85 -25.34
N ILE A 26 -15.21 -13.98 -26.01
CA ILE A 26 -16.48 -13.37 -25.55
C ILE A 26 -16.96 -14.05 -24.27
N VAL A 27 -16.93 -15.38 -24.21
CA VAL A 27 -17.30 -16.14 -23.02
C VAL A 27 -16.39 -15.81 -21.82
N ILE A 28 -15.07 -15.66 -22.06
CA ILE A 28 -14.11 -15.30 -21.01
C ILE A 28 -14.41 -13.89 -20.49
N LEU A 29 -14.67 -12.92 -21.36
CA LEU A 29 -15.02 -11.55 -20.94
C LEU A 29 -16.31 -11.51 -20.13
N VAL A 30 -17.36 -12.19 -20.61
CA VAL A 30 -18.65 -12.21 -19.92
C VAL A 30 -18.53 -12.93 -18.55
N SER A 31 -17.86 -14.07 -18.50
CA SER A 31 -17.68 -14.81 -17.23
C SER A 31 -16.82 -14.03 -16.23
N SER A 32 -15.78 -13.35 -16.70
CA SER A 32 -14.94 -12.50 -15.86
C SER A 32 -15.71 -11.32 -15.27
N THR A 33 -16.51 -10.63 -16.08
CA THR A 33 -17.35 -9.50 -15.62
C THR A 33 -18.41 -9.95 -14.63
N LEU A 34 -19.06 -11.07 -14.89
CA LEU A 34 -20.07 -11.65 -13.97
C LEU A 34 -19.42 -12.08 -12.65
N SER A 35 -18.26 -12.71 -12.68
CA SER A 35 -17.50 -13.07 -11.47
C SER A 35 -17.12 -11.86 -10.66
N PHE A 36 -16.68 -10.78 -11.30
CA PHE A 36 -16.33 -9.54 -10.61
C PHE A 36 -17.57 -8.85 -9.99
N GLN A 37 -18.68 -8.78 -10.71
CA GLN A 37 -19.95 -8.21 -10.21
C GLN A 37 -20.56 -9.04 -9.08
N SER A 38 -20.39 -10.36 -9.09
CA SER A 38 -20.86 -11.26 -8.01
C SER A 38 -20.00 -11.18 -6.73
N GLY A 39 -18.98 -10.29 -6.68
CA GLY A 39 -18.11 -10.13 -5.52
C GLY A 39 -17.09 -11.27 -5.36
N PHE A 40 -16.90 -12.08 -6.38
CA PHE A 40 -15.89 -13.15 -6.39
C PHE A 40 -14.50 -12.52 -6.68
N SER A 41 -14.04 -11.71 -5.73
CA SER A 41 -12.67 -11.20 -5.74
C SER A 41 -11.77 -12.10 -4.89
N PRO A 42 -10.51 -12.32 -5.25
CA PRO A 42 -9.60 -13.09 -4.41
C PRO A 42 -9.48 -12.39 -3.05
N LYS A 43 -10.01 -13.06 -2.01
CA LYS A 43 -10.00 -12.54 -0.61
C LYS A 43 -8.60 -12.51 0.01
N TYR A 44 -7.60 -13.06 -0.66
CA TYR A 44 -6.24 -13.13 -0.16
C TYR A 44 -5.33 -12.25 -0.99
N THR A 45 -4.96 -11.12 -0.44
CA THR A 45 -3.81 -10.36 -0.92
C THR A 45 -2.54 -11.10 -0.49
N LYS A 46 -1.53 -11.12 -1.34
CA LYS A 46 -0.21 -11.69 -0.98
C LYS A 46 0.57 -10.79 0.00
N ASN A 47 -0.02 -9.69 0.43
CA ASN A 47 0.57 -8.71 1.31
C ASN A 47 0.39 -9.12 2.77
N ASN A 48 1.41 -8.89 3.57
CA ASN A 48 1.42 -9.17 5.01
C ASN A 48 0.92 -7.96 5.81
N GLY A 49 1.11 -6.74 5.27
CA GLY A 49 0.58 -5.52 5.85
C GLY A 49 -0.93 -5.41 5.73
N ILE A 50 -1.51 -4.59 6.59
CA ILE A 50 -2.96 -4.34 6.67
C ILE A 50 -3.26 -3.10 5.83
N PHE A 51 -4.17 -3.22 4.86
CA PHE A 51 -4.64 -2.06 4.11
C PHE A 51 -5.55 -1.18 4.96
N PHE A 52 -5.51 0.11 4.73
CA PHE A 52 -6.54 1.01 5.26
C PHE A 52 -7.90 0.63 4.68
N SER A 53 -8.96 0.76 5.47
CA SER A 53 -10.34 0.45 5.02
C SER A 53 -10.77 1.33 3.85
N GLU A 54 -10.32 2.58 3.85
CA GLU A 54 -10.45 3.55 2.77
C GLU A 54 -9.10 4.25 2.60
N TYR A 55 -8.69 4.48 1.36
CA TYR A 55 -7.50 5.29 1.08
C TYR A 55 -7.81 6.75 1.38
N PHE A 56 -6.97 7.40 2.17
CA PHE A 56 -7.06 8.83 2.39
C PHE A 56 -5.86 9.55 1.77
N ASP A 57 -6.10 10.79 1.38
CA ASP A 57 -5.10 11.64 0.74
C ASP A 57 -4.43 12.54 1.79
N ALA A 58 -3.14 12.32 2.02
CA ALA A 58 -2.34 13.10 2.95
C ALA A 58 -1.96 14.49 2.42
N THR A 59 -2.15 14.78 1.13
CA THR A 59 -1.81 16.07 0.53
C THR A 59 -2.65 17.22 1.08
N ASN A 60 -3.88 16.92 1.48
CA ASN A 60 -4.86 17.90 1.95
C ASN A 60 -4.87 18.09 3.49
N LEU A 61 -3.94 17.44 4.21
CA LEU A 61 -3.96 17.42 5.67
C LEU A 61 -3.15 18.54 6.34
N ASN A 62 -2.61 19.50 5.56
CA ASN A 62 -1.81 20.63 6.07
C ASN A 62 -0.64 20.20 6.97
N LEU A 63 0.06 19.12 6.61
CA LEU A 63 1.19 18.58 7.35
C LEU A 63 2.43 19.45 7.09
N THR A 64 3.05 19.98 8.14
CA THR A 64 4.16 20.94 8.02
C THR A 64 5.34 20.57 8.92
N ASP A 65 6.55 20.93 8.52
CA ASP A 65 7.74 20.83 9.38
C ASP A 65 7.93 22.08 10.28
N GLY A 66 6.99 23.03 10.21
CA GLY A 66 7.04 24.33 10.87
C GLY A 66 7.43 25.47 9.91
N SER A 67 7.97 25.17 8.72
CA SER A 67 8.34 26.14 7.69
C SER A 67 7.77 25.83 6.32
N LYS A 68 7.58 24.55 5.99
CA LYS A 68 7.06 24.08 4.69
C LYS A 68 6.04 22.98 4.89
N ASN A 69 5.03 22.98 4.03
CA ASN A 69 4.08 21.88 3.98
C ASN A 69 4.72 20.64 3.30
N LEU A 70 4.31 19.46 3.73
CA LEU A 70 4.70 18.22 3.07
C LEU A 70 4.22 18.27 1.61
N LYS A 71 5.15 18.03 0.70
CA LYS A 71 4.85 17.88 -0.71
C LYS A 71 5.18 16.47 -1.17
N PHE A 72 4.34 15.95 -2.04
CA PHE A 72 4.51 14.65 -2.70
C PHE A 72 4.92 14.86 -4.17
N ASP A 73 5.94 15.70 -4.38
CA ASP A 73 6.46 16.09 -5.70
C ASP A 73 7.84 15.48 -6.00
N ASP A 74 8.40 14.74 -5.05
CA ASP A 74 9.72 14.12 -5.15
C ASP A 74 9.70 12.65 -5.63
N GLY A 75 8.53 12.12 -5.94
CA GLY A 75 8.35 10.74 -6.41
C GLY A 75 8.72 9.66 -5.39
N LYS A 76 8.86 10.01 -4.11
CA LYS A 76 9.26 9.09 -3.06
C LYS A 76 8.08 8.59 -2.25
N TRP A 77 8.18 7.35 -1.84
CA TRP A 77 7.31 6.77 -0.83
C TRP A 77 7.62 7.37 0.55
N VAL A 78 6.59 7.53 1.36
CA VAL A 78 6.72 7.99 2.75
C VAL A 78 6.49 6.80 3.67
N PHE A 79 7.52 6.45 4.45
CA PHE A 79 7.46 5.43 5.48
C PHE A 79 7.38 6.12 6.82
N ALA A 80 6.23 6.04 7.46
CA ALA A 80 5.88 6.94 8.54
C ALA A 80 5.40 6.23 9.80
N THR A 81 5.52 6.92 10.91
CA THR A 81 4.88 6.57 12.17
C THR A 81 4.28 7.82 12.81
N TYR A 82 3.23 7.64 13.61
CA TYR A 82 2.63 8.73 14.37
C TYR A 82 3.05 8.63 15.84
N ALA A 83 3.66 9.68 16.35
CA ALA A 83 4.13 9.73 17.74
C ALA A 83 2.94 9.96 18.70
N SER A 84 2.30 8.86 19.12
CA SER A 84 1.20 8.87 20.08
C SER A 84 1.63 8.48 21.49
N LYS A 85 2.64 7.62 21.61
CA LYS A 85 3.21 7.12 22.88
C LYS A 85 4.72 7.05 22.76
N ASP A 86 5.43 7.62 23.72
CA ASP A 86 6.90 7.73 23.69
C ASP A 86 7.61 6.35 23.79
N SER A 87 7.05 5.41 24.54
CA SER A 87 7.69 4.11 24.78
C SER A 87 7.82 3.24 23.53
N ASP A 88 6.89 3.34 22.58
CA ASP A 88 6.86 2.49 21.40
C ASP A 88 7.50 3.17 20.18
N LEU A 89 7.72 4.49 20.25
CA LEU A 89 8.26 5.28 19.14
C LEU A 89 9.70 4.87 18.79
N GLU A 90 10.54 4.62 19.77
CA GLU A 90 11.93 4.23 19.56
C GLU A 90 12.02 2.91 18.77
N GLN A 91 11.22 1.92 19.14
CA GLN A 91 11.16 0.65 18.45
C GLN A 91 10.70 0.82 17.00
N ALA A 92 9.68 1.67 16.75
CA ALA A 92 9.22 1.98 15.42
C ALA A 92 10.33 2.64 14.55
N LEU A 93 11.04 3.62 15.11
CA LEU A 93 12.12 4.31 14.41
C LEU A 93 13.31 3.39 14.11
N TYR A 94 13.66 2.52 15.06
CA TYR A 94 14.68 1.50 14.86
C TYR A 94 14.30 0.58 13.69
N LEU A 95 13.07 0.05 13.71
CA LEU A 95 12.55 -0.82 12.66
C LEU A 95 12.50 -0.13 11.30
N MET A 96 12.00 1.11 11.25
CA MET A 96 11.98 1.93 10.03
C MET A 96 13.38 2.14 9.45
N ARG A 97 14.37 2.39 10.30
CA ARG A 97 15.78 2.52 9.88
C ARG A 97 16.31 1.22 9.30
N GLN A 98 16.11 0.10 9.98
CA GLN A 98 16.57 -1.21 9.53
C GLN A 98 15.96 -1.62 8.19
N LEU A 99 14.66 -1.46 8.05
CA LEU A 99 13.95 -1.77 6.82
C LEU A 99 14.38 -0.87 5.65
N ASN A 100 14.55 0.42 5.90
CA ASN A 100 15.02 1.36 4.87
C ASN A 100 16.44 0.98 4.38
N VAL A 101 17.35 0.61 5.28
CA VAL A 101 18.70 0.14 4.92
C VAL A 101 18.63 -1.19 4.17
N ALA A 102 17.73 -2.10 4.55
CA ALA A 102 17.56 -3.41 3.92
C ALA A 102 16.99 -3.33 2.49
N LEU A 103 16.42 -2.19 2.08
CA LEU A 103 16.01 -1.92 0.69
C LEU A 103 17.22 -1.75 -0.25
N ASN A 104 18.42 -1.52 0.27
CA ASN A 104 19.66 -1.42 -0.46
C ASN A 104 19.60 -0.40 -1.61
N ARG A 105 19.47 -0.85 -2.87
CA ARG A 105 19.44 0.04 -4.05
C ARG A 105 18.26 1.00 -4.04
N ASP A 106 17.15 0.62 -3.43
CA ASP A 106 15.91 1.38 -3.39
C ASP A 106 15.77 2.26 -2.14
N ILE A 107 16.85 2.36 -1.33
CA ILE A 107 16.88 3.17 -0.09
C ILE A 107 16.45 4.63 -0.32
N TYR A 108 16.75 5.19 -1.49
CA TYR A 108 16.45 6.60 -1.82
C TYR A 108 15.01 6.82 -2.28
N LYS A 109 14.28 5.75 -2.59
CA LYS A 109 12.88 5.82 -2.98
C LYS A 109 11.94 5.96 -1.79
N LEU A 110 12.45 5.76 -0.56
CA LEU A 110 11.69 5.76 0.68
C LEU A 110 12.23 6.83 1.63
N LYS A 111 11.42 7.80 2.01
CA LYS A 111 11.72 8.78 3.06
C LYS A 111 11.05 8.39 4.37
N ARG A 112 11.74 8.59 5.48
CA ARG A 112 11.22 8.29 6.82
C ARG A 112 10.65 9.55 7.45
N VAL A 113 9.46 9.45 8.03
CA VAL A 113 8.73 10.59 8.60
C VAL A 113 8.13 10.22 9.95
N ILE A 114 8.25 11.13 10.90
CA ILE A 114 7.50 11.11 12.16
C ILE A 114 6.40 12.16 12.07
N PHE A 115 5.17 11.75 12.23
CA PHE A 115 4.06 12.67 12.42
C PHE A 115 3.81 12.87 13.91
N THR A 116 3.60 14.09 14.33
CA THR A 116 3.38 14.46 15.73
C THR A 116 2.54 15.71 15.87
N GLN A 117 1.88 15.88 17.00
CA GLN A 117 1.24 17.15 17.36
C GLN A 117 2.23 18.16 17.94
N ASN A 118 3.30 17.66 18.58
CA ASN A 118 4.29 18.50 19.23
C ASN A 118 5.71 18.11 18.80
N LYS A 119 6.36 19.00 18.06
CA LYS A 119 7.71 18.78 17.54
C LYS A 119 8.72 18.52 18.67
N ASN A 120 8.58 19.24 19.78
CA ASN A 120 9.56 19.16 20.88
C ASN A 120 9.60 17.78 21.54
N SER A 121 8.49 17.04 21.56
CA SER A 121 8.42 15.71 22.16
C SER A 121 9.25 14.66 21.41
N VAL A 122 9.57 14.90 20.13
CA VAL A 122 10.27 13.94 19.27
C VAL A 122 11.66 14.38 18.82
N LEU A 123 12.09 15.61 19.15
CA LEU A 123 13.39 16.15 18.73
C LEU A 123 14.59 15.31 19.21
N ASN A 124 14.49 14.71 20.40
CA ASN A 124 15.57 13.90 20.97
C ASN A 124 15.88 12.67 20.11
N TYR A 125 14.89 12.09 19.45
CA TYR A 125 15.07 10.92 18.60
C TYR A 125 15.86 11.21 17.31
N LEU A 126 15.89 12.47 16.83
CA LEU A 126 16.64 12.82 15.60
C LEU A 126 18.14 12.62 15.76
N LYS A 127 18.69 12.67 16.97
CA LYS A 127 20.11 12.43 17.22
C LYS A 127 20.52 11.03 16.84
N ASP A 128 19.65 10.05 17.15
CA ASP A 128 19.92 8.63 16.93
C ASP A 128 19.38 8.14 15.58
N TYR A 129 18.38 8.85 15.04
CA TYR A 129 17.73 8.52 13.76
C TYR A 129 17.84 9.65 12.74
N PRO A 130 19.06 10.01 12.29
CA PRO A 130 19.25 11.03 11.26
C PRO A 130 18.55 10.61 9.95
N ARG A 131 18.21 11.57 9.11
CA ARG A 131 17.44 11.38 7.87
C ARG A 131 15.99 10.93 8.13
N THR A 132 15.42 11.35 9.25
CA THR A 132 14.00 11.21 9.54
C THR A 132 13.40 12.60 9.66
N ASP A 133 12.39 12.90 8.87
CA ASP A 133 11.72 14.18 8.89
C ASP A 133 10.65 14.19 9.97
N ILE A 134 10.43 15.34 10.60
CA ILE A 134 9.34 15.54 11.55
C ILE A 134 8.30 16.45 10.91
N LEU A 135 7.06 15.98 10.88
CA LEU A 135 5.93 16.74 10.38
C LEU A 135 4.87 16.91 11.46
N ILE A 136 4.35 18.12 11.56
CA ILE A 136 3.40 18.51 12.59
C ILE A 136 1.98 18.40 12.02
N ASP A 137 1.14 17.65 12.70
CA ASP A 137 -0.29 17.53 12.48
C ASP A 137 -1.02 18.47 13.46
N SER A 138 -0.93 19.78 13.23
CA SER A 138 -1.46 20.80 14.15
C SER A 138 -2.98 20.73 14.31
N GLU A 139 -3.69 20.38 13.25
CA GLU A 139 -5.15 20.30 13.23
C GLU A 139 -5.67 18.90 13.58
N ARG A 140 -4.79 17.93 13.88
CA ARG A 140 -5.12 16.52 14.15
C ARG A 140 -5.89 15.83 13.03
N LYS A 141 -5.82 16.33 11.83
CA LYS A 141 -6.52 15.74 10.67
C LYS A 141 -5.97 14.36 10.33
N LEU A 142 -4.63 14.22 10.28
CA LEU A 142 -4.02 12.91 10.05
C LEU A 142 -4.37 11.93 11.16
N TYR A 143 -4.33 12.38 12.42
CA TYR A 143 -4.74 11.55 13.56
C TYR A 143 -6.16 11.01 13.41
N GLN A 144 -7.10 11.86 13.00
CA GLN A 144 -8.50 11.49 12.81
C GLN A 144 -8.68 10.51 11.63
N GLU A 145 -7.99 10.76 10.51
CA GLU A 145 -8.03 9.83 9.37
C GLU A 145 -7.45 8.47 9.72
N LEU A 146 -6.34 8.40 10.46
CA LEU A 146 -5.77 7.14 10.94
C LEU A 146 -6.70 6.37 11.88
N LEU A 147 -7.47 7.07 12.73
CA LEU A 147 -8.50 6.44 13.58
C LEU A 147 -9.67 5.91 12.74
N LYS A 148 -10.12 6.68 11.76
CA LYS A 148 -11.28 6.33 10.93
C LYS A 148 -11.00 5.14 10.03
N THR A 149 -9.82 5.12 9.39
CA THR A 149 -9.50 4.19 8.30
C THR A 149 -8.63 3.02 8.74
N GLY A 150 -7.93 3.16 9.87
CA GLY A 150 -6.91 2.24 10.35
C GLY A 150 -7.36 1.17 11.34
N ASN A 151 -8.66 0.89 11.49
CA ASN A 151 -9.31 0.07 12.50
C ASN A 151 -9.48 0.77 13.87
N GLU A 152 -10.48 0.33 14.64
CA GLU A 152 -10.86 0.91 15.95
C GLU A 152 -9.71 1.02 16.97
N ASN A 153 -8.64 0.23 16.80
CA ASN A 153 -7.49 0.17 17.71
C ASN A 153 -6.18 0.64 17.06
N PHE A 154 -6.22 1.57 16.09
CA PHE A 154 -5.00 1.98 15.37
C PHE A 154 -3.88 2.43 16.32
N PHE A 155 -4.18 3.17 17.37
CA PHE A 155 -3.21 3.70 18.35
C PHE A 155 -3.02 2.84 19.59
N TYR A 156 -3.65 1.68 19.69
CA TYR A 156 -3.44 0.75 20.81
C TYR A 156 -2.01 0.19 20.82
N GLU A 157 -1.48 -0.08 19.63
CA GLU A 157 -0.13 -0.51 19.38
C GLU A 157 0.53 0.47 18.40
N GLN A 158 1.83 0.73 18.58
CA GLN A 158 2.57 1.57 17.63
C GLN A 158 2.57 0.92 16.25
N LYS A 159 2.26 1.70 15.22
CA LYS A 159 2.22 1.25 13.84
C LYS A 159 3.09 2.09 12.95
N ILE A 160 3.60 1.45 11.92
CA ILE A 160 4.30 2.10 10.82
C ILE A 160 3.37 2.01 9.62
N PHE A 161 3.22 3.08 8.88
CA PHE A 161 2.38 3.11 7.69
C PHE A 161 3.11 3.70 6.50
N ILE A 162 2.60 3.37 5.31
CA ILE A 162 3.21 3.80 4.06
C ILE A 162 2.23 4.65 3.25
N ILE A 163 2.76 5.78 2.74
CA ILE A 163 2.06 6.69 1.84
C ILE A 163 2.77 6.64 0.49
N ASP A 164 2.01 6.53 -0.58
CA ASP A 164 2.54 6.47 -1.93
C ASP A 164 3.08 7.84 -2.41
N PRO A 165 3.80 7.89 -3.55
CA PRO A 165 4.33 9.13 -4.10
C PRO A 165 3.26 10.16 -4.50
N TYR A 166 2.00 9.77 -4.56
CA TYR A 166 0.87 10.66 -4.85
C TYR A 166 0.18 11.18 -3.60
N GLY A 167 0.64 10.78 -2.39
CA GLY A 167 0.08 11.21 -1.12
C GLY A 167 -1.00 10.31 -0.56
N ARG A 168 -1.27 9.13 -1.15
CA ARG A 168 -2.31 8.23 -0.65
C ARG A 168 -1.74 7.27 0.39
N ALA A 169 -2.37 7.21 1.56
CA ALA A 169 -2.04 6.20 2.57
C ALA A 169 -2.55 4.83 2.10
N VAL A 170 -1.64 3.85 2.01
CA VAL A 170 -1.90 2.56 1.38
C VAL A 170 -2.13 1.48 2.42
N MET A 171 -1.15 1.26 3.30
CA MET A 171 -1.19 0.19 4.29
C MET A 171 -0.38 0.54 5.54
N PHE A 172 -0.58 -0.24 6.58
CA PHE A 172 0.16 -0.12 7.83
C PHE A 172 0.63 -1.48 8.35
N PHE A 173 1.61 -1.43 9.23
CA PHE A 173 2.26 -2.59 9.83
C PHE A 173 2.35 -2.36 11.34
N PRO A 174 1.87 -3.29 12.19
CA PRO A 174 2.20 -3.29 13.60
C PRO A 174 3.71 -3.41 13.80
N VAL A 175 4.26 -2.71 14.78
CA VAL A 175 5.71 -2.78 15.08
C VAL A 175 6.11 -4.18 15.55
N SER A 176 5.18 -4.93 16.12
CA SER A 176 5.34 -6.34 16.52
C SER A 176 5.47 -7.33 15.35
N MET A 177 5.16 -6.92 14.11
CA MET A 177 5.24 -7.78 12.94
C MET A 177 6.69 -8.17 12.60
N ASP A 178 6.89 -9.41 12.10
CA ASP A 178 8.21 -9.85 11.62
C ASP A 178 8.75 -8.89 10.54
N PRO A 179 9.93 -8.28 10.76
CA PRO A 179 10.55 -7.35 9.81
C PRO A 179 10.75 -7.91 8.40
N LYS A 180 10.93 -9.24 8.27
CA LYS A 180 11.08 -9.90 6.96
C LYS A 180 9.80 -9.82 6.13
N LEU A 181 8.64 -9.91 6.77
CA LEU A 181 7.35 -9.80 6.11
C LEU A 181 7.11 -8.37 5.64
N ILE A 182 7.41 -7.38 6.48
CA ILE A 182 7.33 -5.96 6.11
C ILE A 182 8.26 -5.66 4.94
N LEU A 183 9.52 -6.12 5.01
CA LEU A 183 10.50 -5.92 3.93
C LEU A 183 10.05 -6.55 2.61
N LYS A 184 9.39 -7.70 2.66
CA LYS A 184 8.84 -8.37 1.47
C LYS A 184 7.80 -7.49 0.79
N ASP A 185 6.89 -6.91 1.56
CA ASP A 185 5.84 -6.03 1.03
C ASP A 185 6.44 -4.72 0.49
N LEU A 186 7.37 -4.10 1.22
CA LEU A 186 8.08 -2.90 0.77
C LEU A 186 8.78 -3.10 -0.58
N LYS A 187 9.45 -4.25 -0.79
CA LYS A 187 10.12 -4.57 -2.07
C LYS A 187 9.17 -4.78 -3.25
N VAL A 188 7.91 -5.05 -2.99
CA VAL A 188 6.89 -5.17 -4.04
C VAL A 188 6.29 -3.82 -4.38
N LEU A 189 6.20 -2.90 -3.40
CA LEU A 189 5.59 -1.57 -3.56
C LEU A 189 6.56 -0.56 -4.20
N ILE A 190 7.84 -0.64 -3.86
CA ILE A 190 8.88 0.32 -4.21
C ILE A 190 9.74 -0.20 -5.38
#